data_19e9c57b7e40cb639373412c880d6210
#
_entry.id   19e9c57b7e40cb639373412c880d6210
#
_cell.length_a   1.000
_cell.length_b   1.000
_cell.length_c   1.000
_cell.angle_alpha   90.00
_cell.angle_beta   90.00
_cell.angle_gamma   90.00
#
_symmetry.space_group_name_H-M   'P 1'
#
loop_
_entity.id
_entity.type
_entity.pdbx_description
1 polymer ?
#
loop_
_entity_poly.entity_id
_entity_poly.type
_entity_poly.pdbx_seq_one_letter_code
_entity_poly.pdbx_strand_id
1 'polypeptide(L)'
;MDERTIQLAKQYMKKASENIPKTDRLPVKLPESQQQSAAVLLGIYGAMVESRDMELQLDEGTLAKVDKVVKWMYESRKRGLLLCGTLGNGKTTMLRSLKQFFGMKASYYEAQVVYDCYRQNRTFPQNCQNEILLLDDLGVEPATYNDFGESRYPLAEFLMKRYKNNLPTIIATNLTFEDIGKVYGDRLQDRMREMFAMITYKEQSYRR
;
A
#
# COMPACT_ATOMS: atom_id res chain seq x y z
N MET A 1 -20.76 -22.66 27.16
CA MET A 1 -19.46 -23.31 26.89
C MET A 1 -18.66 -23.23 28.16
N ASP A 2 -18.20 -24.36 28.70
CA ASP A 2 -17.51 -24.43 29.99
C ASP A 2 -16.03 -23.97 29.88
N GLU A 3 -15.42 -23.62 31.01
CA GLU A 3 -14.02 -23.17 31.08
C GLU A 3 -13.02 -24.18 30.54
N ARG A 4 -13.33 -25.47 30.70
CA ARG A 4 -12.48 -26.58 30.24
C ARG A 4 -12.43 -26.61 28.70
N THR A 5 -13.57 -26.40 28.05
CA THR A 5 -13.65 -26.29 26.57
C THR A 5 -12.90 -25.09 26.07
N ILE A 6 -12.95 -23.93 26.75
CA ILE A 6 -12.20 -22.72 26.39
C ILE A 6 -10.70 -22.95 26.54
N GLN A 7 -10.24 -23.58 27.61
CA GLN A 7 -8.82 -23.91 27.78
C GLN A 7 -8.32 -24.90 26.72
N LEU A 8 -9.11 -25.90 26.38
CA LEU A 8 -8.77 -26.83 25.31
C LEU A 8 -8.67 -26.14 23.95
N ALA A 9 -9.63 -25.28 23.64
CA ALA A 9 -9.59 -24.47 22.43
C ALA A 9 -8.33 -23.60 22.34
N LYS A 10 -7.89 -22.95 23.42
CA LYS A 10 -6.65 -22.18 23.48
C LYS A 10 -5.40 -23.04 23.18
N GLN A 11 -5.36 -24.29 23.70
CA GLN A 11 -4.27 -25.20 23.39
C GLN A 11 -4.24 -25.60 21.90
N TYR A 12 -5.41 -25.93 21.34
CA TYR A 12 -5.50 -26.23 19.91
C TYR A 12 -5.18 -24.99 19.02
N MET A 13 -5.59 -23.80 19.40
CA MET A 13 -5.22 -22.57 18.71
C MET A 13 -3.69 -22.36 18.70
N LYS A 14 -3.01 -22.62 19.82
CA LYS A 14 -1.56 -22.53 19.89
C LYS A 14 -0.89 -23.53 18.94
N LYS A 15 -1.29 -24.81 18.99
CA LYS A 15 -0.77 -25.85 18.09
C LYS A 15 -1.08 -25.54 16.60
N ALA A 16 -2.29 -25.06 16.31
CA ALA A 16 -2.65 -24.67 14.96
C ALA A 16 -1.82 -23.48 14.46
N SER A 17 -1.56 -22.47 15.31
CA SER A 17 -0.74 -21.31 14.95
C SER A 17 0.73 -21.66 14.66
N GLU A 18 1.27 -22.72 15.25
CA GLU A 18 2.62 -23.24 14.96
C GLU A 18 2.71 -23.86 13.56
N ASN A 19 1.60 -24.40 13.05
CA ASN A 19 1.50 -25.04 11.73
C ASN A 19 0.99 -24.10 10.63
N ILE A 20 0.49 -22.90 10.98
CA ILE A 20 0.16 -21.89 9.97
C ILE A 20 1.48 -21.33 9.46
N PRO A 21 1.80 -21.43 8.15
CA PRO A 21 3.00 -20.86 7.61
C PRO A 21 3.05 -19.37 7.97
N LYS A 22 4.09 -18.94 8.66
CA LYS A 22 4.40 -17.53 8.81
C LYS A 22 4.74 -17.03 7.41
N THR A 23 3.71 -16.66 6.65
CA THR A 23 3.94 -16.04 5.34
C THR A 23 4.71 -14.76 5.59
N ASP A 24 5.91 -14.69 5.03
CA ASP A 24 6.70 -13.45 5.05
C ASP A 24 5.79 -12.30 4.65
N ARG A 25 5.78 -11.25 5.45
CA ARG A 25 4.86 -10.11 5.28
C ARG A 25 5.01 -9.47 3.91
N LEU A 26 6.24 -9.37 3.46
CA LEU A 26 6.62 -8.89 2.15
C LEU A 26 7.46 -9.97 1.44
N PRO A 27 7.26 -10.20 0.15
CA PRO A 27 8.01 -11.20 -0.62
C PRO A 27 9.43 -10.71 -0.98
N VAL A 28 10.08 -10.00 -0.07
CA VAL A 28 11.43 -9.44 -0.21
C VAL A 28 12.22 -9.64 1.06
N LYS A 29 13.53 -9.86 0.90
CA LYS A 29 14.45 -9.85 2.02
C LYS A 29 14.75 -8.41 2.39
N LEU A 30 14.31 -7.99 3.57
CA LEU A 30 14.63 -6.69 4.12
C LEU A 30 16.07 -6.68 4.68
N PRO A 31 16.72 -5.50 4.80
CA PRO A 31 17.96 -5.35 5.57
C PRO A 31 17.84 -5.89 6.99
N GLU A 32 18.98 -6.16 7.65
CA GLU A 32 18.99 -6.82 8.96
C GLU A 32 18.36 -6.01 10.09
N SER A 33 18.30 -4.68 9.94
CA SER A 33 17.73 -3.79 10.95
C SER A 33 16.82 -2.71 10.35
N GLN A 34 15.89 -2.23 11.17
CA GLN A 34 15.06 -1.07 10.84
C GLN A 34 15.93 0.18 10.57
N GLN A 35 16.97 0.37 11.35
CA GLN A 35 17.88 1.51 11.19
C GLN A 35 18.59 1.49 9.84
N GLN A 36 19.06 0.32 9.40
CA GLN A 36 19.67 0.16 8.09
C GLN A 36 18.67 0.40 6.96
N SER A 37 17.44 -0.12 7.10
CA SER A 37 16.36 0.14 6.14
C SER A 37 15.98 1.62 6.07
N ALA A 38 15.95 2.31 7.21
CA ALA A 38 15.67 3.73 7.25
C ALA A 38 16.77 4.55 6.55
N ALA A 39 18.04 4.22 6.79
CA ALA A 39 19.16 4.89 6.12
C ALA A 39 19.12 4.68 4.60
N VAL A 40 18.91 3.46 4.14
CA VAL A 40 18.80 3.14 2.70
C VAL A 40 17.61 3.86 2.07
N LEU A 41 16.42 3.77 2.67
CA LEU A 41 15.21 4.40 2.14
C LEU A 41 15.33 5.93 2.12
N LEU A 42 15.90 6.55 3.17
CA LEU A 42 16.14 7.99 3.23
C LEU A 42 17.13 8.44 2.16
N GLY A 43 18.21 7.68 1.93
CA GLY A 43 19.17 7.97 0.86
C GLY A 43 18.51 7.91 -0.53
N ILE A 44 17.69 6.90 -0.80
CA ILE A 44 16.93 6.80 -2.05
C ILE A 44 15.95 7.96 -2.19
N TYR A 45 15.23 8.29 -1.10
CA TYR A 45 14.25 9.39 -1.10
C TYR A 45 14.94 10.73 -1.37
N GLY A 46 16.09 10.99 -0.74
CA GLY A 46 16.90 12.20 -0.97
C GLY A 46 17.35 12.32 -2.41
N ALA A 47 17.94 11.27 -2.97
CA ALA A 47 18.36 11.24 -4.37
C ALA A 47 17.18 11.52 -5.34
N MET A 48 15.97 11.06 -5.03
CA MET A 48 14.79 11.35 -5.84
C MET A 48 14.27 12.78 -5.69
N VAL A 49 14.49 13.43 -4.55
CA VAL A 49 14.18 14.85 -4.36
C VAL A 49 15.17 15.70 -5.15
N GLU A 50 16.47 15.43 -4.99
CA GLU A 50 17.56 16.15 -5.64
C GLU A 50 17.53 16.01 -7.18
N SER A 51 17.11 14.86 -7.70
CA SER A 51 16.93 14.64 -9.15
C SER A 51 15.89 15.56 -9.82
N ARG A 52 15.15 16.33 -9.05
CA ARG A 52 14.15 17.31 -9.50
C ARG A 52 14.58 18.74 -9.23
N ASP A 53 15.87 18.99 -9.05
CA ASP A 53 16.44 20.29 -8.71
C ASP A 53 15.87 20.88 -7.41
N MET A 54 15.48 20.00 -6.47
CA MET A 54 14.97 20.37 -5.13
C MET A 54 15.96 19.95 -4.07
N GLU A 55 16.13 20.77 -3.05
CA GLU A 55 16.94 20.44 -1.89
C GLU A 55 16.16 19.54 -0.91
N LEU A 56 16.78 18.43 -0.49
CA LEU A 56 16.20 17.58 0.54
C LEU A 56 16.17 18.30 1.90
N GLN A 57 14.98 18.50 2.42
CA GLN A 57 14.80 18.98 3.79
C GLN A 57 14.79 17.77 4.75
N LEU A 58 15.84 17.63 5.56
CA LEU A 58 15.92 16.62 6.63
C LEU A 58 15.20 17.12 7.90
N ASP A 59 13.98 17.58 7.72
CA ASP A 59 13.10 18.00 8.81
C ASP A 59 12.48 16.80 9.56
N GLU A 60 11.90 17.06 10.72
CA GLU A 60 11.23 16.03 11.53
C GLU A 60 10.10 15.34 10.74
N GLY A 61 9.42 16.07 9.86
CA GLY A 61 8.35 15.54 9.02
C GLY A 61 8.86 14.48 8.04
N THR A 62 9.95 14.76 7.34
CA THR A 62 10.59 13.83 6.40
C THR A 62 11.11 12.58 7.11
N LEU A 63 11.82 12.78 8.24
CA LEU A 63 12.33 11.65 9.03
C LEU A 63 11.20 10.78 9.60
N ALA A 64 10.15 11.40 10.12
CA ALA A 64 8.97 10.67 10.63
C ALA A 64 8.24 9.87 9.55
N LYS A 65 8.19 10.34 8.29
CA LYS A 65 7.61 9.59 7.16
C LYS A 65 8.39 8.32 6.90
N VAL A 66 9.72 8.42 6.80
CA VAL A 66 10.60 7.27 6.59
C VAL A 66 10.48 6.27 7.74
N ASP A 67 10.54 6.75 8.99
CA ASP A 67 10.41 5.91 10.18
C ASP A 67 9.08 5.13 10.21
N LYS A 68 7.95 5.80 9.95
CA LYS A 68 6.63 5.15 9.89
C LYS A 68 6.54 4.08 8.81
N VAL A 69 7.12 4.33 7.64
CA VAL A 69 7.15 3.35 6.54
C VAL A 69 8.02 2.14 6.92
N VAL A 70 9.19 2.37 7.51
CA VAL A 70 10.06 1.29 7.97
C VAL A 70 9.41 0.49 9.10
N LYS A 71 8.79 1.14 10.08
CA LYS A 71 8.02 0.44 11.12
C LYS A 71 6.92 -0.43 10.51
N TRP A 72 6.20 0.07 9.50
CA TRP A 72 5.23 -0.76 8.79
C TRP A 72 5.88 -2.01 8.18
N MET A 73 7.04 -1.89 7.55
CA MET A 73 7.73 -3.04 6.95
C MET A 73 8.06 -4.14 7.95
N TYR A 74 8.44 -3.80 9.17
CA TYR A 74 8.92 -4.75 10.19
C TYR A 74 7.87 -5.18 11.21
N GLU A 75 6.98 -4.27 11.59
CA GLU A 75 6.11 -4.46 12.76
C GLU A 75 4.64 -4.65 12.42
N SER A 76 4.17 -4.11 11.28
CA SER A 76 2.76 -4.16 10.93
C SER A 76 2.29 -5.57 10.61
N ARG A 77 1.12 -5.94 11.12
CA ARG A 77 0.42 -7.16 10.70
C ARG A 77 -0.31 -7.00 9.36
N LYS A 78 -0.48 -5.76 8.91
CA LYS A 78 -1.17 -5.43 7.66
C LYS A 78 -0.18 -5.42 6.51
N ARG A 79 -0.50 -6.13 5.43
CA ARG A 79 0.36 -6.21 4.24
C ARG A 79 0.25 -5.01 3.33
N GLY A 80 -0.84 -4.25 3.44
CA GLY A 80 -1.06 -3.03 2.69
C GLY A 80 -0.61 -1.79 3.46
N LEU A 81 -0.19 -0.76 2.72
CA LEU A 81 0.14 0.56 3.23
C LEU A 81 -0.57 1.63 2.41
N LEU A 82 -1.35 2.47 3.07
CA LEU A 82 -2.01 3.63 2.48
C LEU A 82 -1.27 4.90 2.90
N LEU A 83 -0.65 5.57 1.93
CA LEU A 83 -0.06 6.89 2.09
C LEU A 83 -1.12 7.93 1.72
N CYS A 84 -1.75 8.54 2.73
CA CYS A 84 -2.84 9.49 2.56
C CYS A 84 -2.38 10.92 2.88
N GLY A 85 -2.87 11.90 2.13
CA GLY A 85 -2.60 13.32 2.42
C GLY A 85 -2.76 14.22 1.21
N THR A 86 -2.61 15.53 1.41
CA THR A 86 -2.80 16.56 0.38
C THR A 86 -1.76 16.51 -0.73
N LEU A 87 -1.96 17.29 -1.78
CA LEU A 87 -1.03 17.39 -2.91
C LEU A 87 0.32 17.97 -2.47
N GLY A 88 1.41 17.46 -3.07
CA GLY A 88 2.75 18.03 -2.94
C GLY A 88 3.51 17.64 -1.66
N ASN A 89 2.99 16.75 -0.82
CA ASN A 89 3.61 16.35 0.46
C ASN A 89 4.54 15.13 0.37
N GLY A 90 4.92 14.68 -0.83
CA GLY A 90 5.96 13.66 -1.03
C GLY A 90 5.47 12.21 -1.11
N LYS A 91 4.15 11.93 -1.20
CA LYS A 91 3.60 10.55 -1.33
C LYS A 91 4.17 9.82 -2.54
N THR A 92 4.06 10.41 -3.73
CA THR A 92 4.60 9.86 -4.97
C THR A 92 6.11 9.64 -4.90
N THR A 93 6.85 10.57 -4.28
CA THR A 93 8.30 10.43 -4.07
C THR A 93 8.60 9.22 -3.18
N MET A 94 7.89 9.06 -2.07
CA MET A 94 8.01 7.89 -1.20
C MET A 94 7.66 6.59 -1.94
N LEU A 95 6.59 6.59 -2.73
CA LEU A 95 6.18 5.41 -3.48
C LEU A 95 7.25 4.99 -4.51
N ARG A 96 7.82 5.94 -5.23
CA ARG A 96 8.92 5.69 -6.18
C ARG A 96 10.21 5.26 -5.45
N SER A 97 10.48 5.82 -4.28
CA SER A 97 11.60 5.37 -3.43
C SER A 97 11.43 3.92 -2.99
N LEU A 98 10.21 3.52 -2.63
CA LEU A 98 9.88 2.13 -2.31
C LEU A 98 10.00 1.22 -3.53
N LYS A 99 9.68 1.69 -4.74
CA LYS A 99 9.93 0.94 -5.99
C LYS A 99 11.42 0.63 -6.15
N GLN A 100 12.29 1.61 -5.90
CA GLN A 100 13.74 1.40 -5.98
C GLN A 100 14.24 0.52 -4.82
N PHE A 101 13.72 0.70 -3.62
CA PHE A 101 14.09 -0.09 -2.44
C PHE A 101 13.75 -1.58 -2.62
N PHE A 102 12.58 -1.91 -3.15
CA PHE A 102 12.15 -3.29 -3.40
C PHE A 102 12.65 -3.87 -4.73
N GLY A 103 13.19 -3.04 -5.60
CA GLY A 103 13.76 -3.42 -6.89
C GLY A 103 12.76 -4.13 -7.80
N MET A 104 13.17 -5.25 -8.38
CA MET A 104 12.36 -6.02 -9.34
C MET A 104 11.14 -6.71 -8.70
N LYS A 105 11.10 -6.84 -7.37
CA LYS A 105 9.98 -7.46 -6.64
C LYS A 105 8.75 -6.58 -6.55
N ALA A 106 8.85 -5.31 -6.90
CA ALA A 106 7.76 -4.37 -6.88
C ALA A 106 7.41 -3.87 -8.28
N SER A 107 6.12 -3.73 -8.55
CA SER A 107 5.59 -3.08 -9.75
C SER A 107 4.97 -1.73 -9.38
N TYR A 108 5.20 -0.70 -10.19
CA TYR A 108 4.64 0.64 -10.00
C TYR A 108 3.68 0.96 -11.14
N TYR A 109 2.49 1.40 -10.79
CA TYR A 109 1.48 1.85 -11.74
C TYR A 109 0.73 3.06 -11.17
N GLU A 110 0.32 3.95 -12.03
CA GLU A 110 -0.70 4.95 -11.74
C GLU A 110 -2.09 4.30 -11.81
N ALA A 111 -3.01 4.71 -10.96
CA ALA A 111 -4.36 4.15 -10.92
C ALA A 111 -5.09 4.31 -12.27
N GLN A 112 -4.87 5.45 -12.96
CA GLN A 112 -5.39 5.70 -14.30
C GLN A 112 -4.93 4.62 -15.31
N VAL A 113 -3.67 4.20 -15.27
CA VAL A 113 -3.15 3.15 -16.18
C VAL A 113 -3.83 1.82 -15.94
N VAL A 114 -4.04 1.45 -14.67
CA VAL A 114 -4.75 0.21 -14.30
C VAL A 114 -6.20 0.26 -14.79
N TYR A 115 -6.87 1.41 -14.61
CA TYR A 115 -8.23 1.64 -15.10
C TYR A 115 -8.31 1.50 -16.62
N ASP A 116 -7.43 2.16 -17.37
CA ASP A 116 -7.44 2.15 -18.84
C ASP A 116 -7.15 0.76 -19.41
N CYS A 117 -6.19 0.03 -18.84
CA CYS A 117 -5.92 -1.36 -19.23
C CYS A 117 -7.17 -2.24 -19.08
N TYR A 118 -7.86 -2.12 -17.94
CA TYR A 118 -9.06 -2.90 -17.71
C TYR A 118 -10.19 -2.49 -18.66
N ARG A 119 -10.41 -1.20 -18.85
CA ARG A 119 -11.45 -0.67 -19.75
C ARG A 119 -11.25 -1.13 -21.20
N GLN A 120 -10.00 -1.14 -21.69
CA GLN A 120 -9.68 -1.49 -23.06
C GLN A 120 -9.63 -3.00 -23.30
N ASN A 121 -9.00 -3.75 -22.41
CA ASN A 121 -8.62 -5.14 -22.63
C ASN A 121 -9.30 -6.13 -21.68
N ARG A 122 -10.12 -5.66 -20.74
CA ARG A 122 -10.72 -6.46 -19.65
C ARG A 122 -9.69 -7.21 -18.80
N THR A 123 -8.44 -6.76 -18.83
CA THR A 123 -7.33 -7.37 -18.10
C THR A 123 -6.55 -6.31 -17.34
N PHE A 124 -5.96 -6.72 -16.23
CA PHE A 124 -4.99 -5.89 -15.52
C PHE A 124 -3.58 -6.19 -16.01
N PRO A 125 -2.65 -5.23 -15.92
CA PRO A 125 -1.26 -5.47 -16.25
C PRO A 125 -0.73 -6.74 -15.54
N GLN A 126 -0.06 -7.62 -16.28
CA GLN A 126 0.35 -8.95 -15.76
C GLN A 126 1.21 -8.85 -14.50
N ASN A 127 2.15 -7.91 -14.48
CA ASN A 127 3.06 -7.71 -13.34
C ASN A 127 2.38 -7.16 -12.08
N CYS A 128 1.14 -6.67 -12.17
CA CYS A 128 0.35 -6.25 -11.02
C CYS A 128 -0.18 -7.41 -10.17
N GLN A 129 -0.15 -8.66 -10.67
CA GLN A 129 -0.91 -9.73 -10.05
C GLN A 129 -0.13 -10.53 -9.01
N ASN A 130 1.20 -10.60 -9.11
CA ASN A 130 2.00 -11.59 -8.38
C ASN A 130 2.98 -11.05 -7.34
N GLU A 131 3.26 -9.72 -7.30
CA GLU A 131 4.30 -9.15 -6.45
C GLU A 131 3.81 -7.94 -5.65
N ILE A 132 4.71 -7.22 -4.99
CA ILE A 132 4.38 -5.96 -4.33
C ILE A 132 3.88 -4.97 -5.39
N LEU A 133 2.69 -4.45 -5.19
CA LEU A 133 2.15 -3.38 -6.03
C LEU A 133 2.31 -2.03 -5.34
N LEU A 134 2.82 -1.08 -6.08
CA LEU A 134 2.86 0.34 -5.75
C LEU A 134 1.88 1.05 -6.68
N LEU A 135 0.77 1.54 -6.14
CA LEU A 135 -0.31 2.18 -6.89
C LEU A 135 -0.36 3.67 -6.53
N ASP A 136 -0.09 4.52 -7.51
CA ASP A 136 -0.07 5.98 -7.31
C ASP A 136 -1.38 6.63 -7.74
N ASP A 137 -1.70 7.74 -7.07
CA ASP A 137 -2.82 8.63 -7.39
C ASP A 137 -4.20 7.93 -7.45
N LEU A 138 -4.45 6.95 -6.55
CA LEU A 138 -5.78 6.34 -6.43
C LEU A 138 -6.83 7.43 -6.15
N GLY A 139 -7.89 7.46 -6.96
CA GLY A 139 -8.99 8.42 -6.86
C GLY A 139 -8.92 9.55 -7.91
N VAL A 140 -7.92 9.56 -8.77
CA VAL A 140 -7.84 10.48 -9.92
C VAL A 140 -8.57 9.91 -11.14
N GLU A 141 -8.57 8.58 -11.29
CA GLU A 141 -9.28 7.88 -12.35
C GLU A 141 -10.80 7.86 -12.10
N PRO A 142 -11.62 7.63 -13.17
CA PRO A 142 -13.05 7.41 -12.99
C PRO A 142 -13.31 6.18 -12.12
N ALA A 143 -14.21 6.29 -11.13
CA ALA A 143 -14.56 5.16 -10.26
C ALA A 143 -15.21 4.00 -11.05
N THR A 144 -15.98 4.36 -12.09
CA THR A 144 -16.76 3.40 -12.88
C THR A 144 -16.68 3.71 -14.36
N TYR A 145 -17.03 2.72 -15.17
CA TYR A 145 -17.41 2.91 -16.56
C TYR A 145 -18.61 2.02 -16.89
N ASN A 146 -19.39 2.41 -17.89
CA ASN A 146 -20.50 1.63 -18.38
C ASN A 146 -20.02 0.62 -19.43
N ASP A 147 -20.35 -0.64 -19.23
CA ASP A 147 -19.98 -1.76 -20.06
C ASP A 147 -21.22 -2.53 -20.51
N PHE A 148 -21.71 -2.24 -21.72
CA PHE A 148 -22.94 -2.84 -22.28
C PHE A 148 -24.15 -2.78 -21.34
N GLY A 149 -24.29 -1.65 -20.61
CA GLY A 149 -25.40 -1.43 -19.66
C GLY A 149 -25.09 -1.85 -18.21
N GLU A 150 -23.94 -2.45 -17.93
CA GLU A 150 -23.49 -2.75 -16.58
C GLU A 150 -22.45 -1.74 -16.11
N SER A 151 -22.60 -1.25 -14.88
CA SER A 151 -21.57 -0.43 -14.23
C SER A 151 -20.45 -1.30 -13.70
N ARG A 152 -19.25 -1.08 -14.19
CA ARG A 152 -18.02 -1.75 -13.73
C ARG A 152 -17.18 -0.84 -12.85
N TYR A 153 -16.50 -1.42 -11.89
CA TYR A 153 -15.66 -0.73 -10.89
C TYR A 153 -14.21 -1.27 -10.94
N PRO A 154 -13.40 -0.90 -11.96
CA PRO A 154 -12.12 -1.56 -12.24
C PRO A 154 -11.17 -1.60 -11.05
N LEU A 155 -10.95 -0.44 -10.39
CA LEU A 155 -10.00 -0.35 -9.27
C LEU A 155 -10.53 -1.09 -8.03
N ALA A 156 -11.84 -1.02 -7.76
CA ALA A 156 -12.44 -1.77 -6.67
C ALA A 156 -12.32 -3.29 -6.90
N GLU A 157 -12.65 -3.77 -8.11
CA GLU A 157 -12.51 -5.18 -8.49
C GLU A 157 -11.04 -5.64 -8.39
N PHE A 158 -10.11 -4.82 -8.85
CA PHE A 158 -8.68 -5.07 -8.79
C PHE A 158 -8.15 -5.18 -7.36
N LEU A 159 -8.46 -4.20 -6.52
CA LEU A 159 -8.02 -4.17 -5.12
C LEU A 159 -8.65 -5.31 -4.32
N MET A 160 -9.93 -5.64 -4.59
CA MET A 160 -10.59 -6.81 -4.00
C MET A 160 -9.93 -8.13 -4.41
N LYS A 161 -9.44 -8.26 -5.65
CA LYS A 161 -8.68 -9.44 -6.09
C LYS A 161 -7.35 -9.54 -5.34
N ARG A 162 -6.62 -8.42 -5.17
CA ARG A 162 -5.38 -8.39 -4.39
C ARG A 162 -5.62 -8.73 -2.92
N TYR A 163 -6.69 -8.20 -2.32
CA TYR A 163 -7.12 -8.55 -0.96
C TYR A 163 -7.34 -10.07 -0.81
N LYS A 164 -8.15 -10.68 -1.69
CA LYS A 164 -8.44 -12.12 -1.66
C LYS A 164 -7.18 -12.98 -1.77
N ASN A 165 -6.20 -12.53 -2.54
CA ASN A 165 -4.93 -13.23 -2.75
C ASN A 165 -3.86 -12.83 -1.74
N ASN A 166 -4.21 -12.01 -0.74
CA ASN A 166 -3.31 -11.54 0.31
C ASN A 166 -2.00 -10.91 -0.24
N LEU A 167 -2.10 -10.16 -1.34
CA LEU A 167 -0.96 -9.57 -2.05
C LEU A 167 -0.57 -8.20 -1.47
N PRO A 168 0.70 -7.97 -1.12
CA PRO A 168 1.17 -6.68 -0.63
C PRO A 168 0.87 -5.55 -1.61
N THR A 169 0.23 -4.49 -1.10
CA THR A 169 -0.17 -3.34 -1.92
C THR A 169 0.12 -2.05 -1.16
N ILE A 170 0.83 -1.13 -1.79
CA ILE A 170 1.14 0.19 -1.23
C ILE A 170 0.48 1.23 -2.13
N ILE A 171 -0.33 2.09 -1.55
CA ILE A 171 -1.15 3.06 -2.31
C ILE A 171 -0.82 4.47 -1.85
N ALA A 172 -0.60 5.37 -2.80
CA ALA A 172 -0.61 6.81 -2.55
C ALA A 172 -1.93 7.41 -3.06
N THR A 173 -2.58 8.21 -2.22
CA THR A 173 -3.88 8.80 -2.53
C THR A 173 -4.10 10.08 -1.72
N ASN A 174 -5.04 10.91 -2.19
CA ASN A 174 -5.58 12.03 -1.41
C ASN A 174 -6.85 11.64 -0.64
N LEU A 175 -7.37 10.43 -0.85
CA LEU A 175 -8.59 9.94 -0.24
C LEU A 175 -8.31 9.34 1.14
N THR A 176 -9.19 9.62 2.11
CA THR A 176 -9.28 8.88 3.36
C THR A 176 -10.02 7.55 3.15
N PHE A 177 -10.04 6.69 4.17
CA PHE A 177 -10.86 5.47 4.08
C PHE A 177 -12.35 5.79 3.87
N GLU A 178 -12.85 6.85 4.48
CA GLU A 178 -14.23 7.34 4.31
C GLU A 178 -14.50 7.79 2.88
N ASP A 179 -13.56 8.50 2.28
CA ASP A 179 -13.68 8.95 0.88
C ASP A 179 -13.60 7.78 -0.10
N ILE A 180 -12.76 6.79 0.20
CA ILE A 180 -12.70 5.53 -0.58
C ILE A 180 -14.07 4.82 -0.54
N GLY A 181 -14.75 4.81 0.60
CA GLY A 181 -16.11 4.26 0.70
C GLY A 181 -17.11 5.00 -0.19
N LYS A 182 -17.06 6.33 -0.20
CA LYS A 182 -17.93 7.15 -1.05
C LYS A 182 -17.68 6.93 -2.55
N VAL A 183 -16.41 6.76 -2.94
CA VAL A 183 -16.00 6.64 -4.35
C VAL A 183 -16.17 5.21 -4.87
N TYR A 184 -15.73 4.21 -4.11
CA TYR A 184 -15.63 2.82 -4.57
C TYR A 184 -16.57 1.85 -3.83
N GLY A 185 -17.34 2.35 -2.87
CA GLY A 185 -18.31 1.60 -2.08
C GLY A 185 -17.77 1.06 -0.74
N ASP A 186 -18.69 0.90 0.21
CA ASP A 186 -18.41 0.51 1.60
C ASP A 186 -17.70 -0.84 1.71
N ARG A 187 -18.00 -1.76 0.79
CA ARG A 187 -17.36 -3.09 0.78
C ARG A 187 -15.86 -3.00 0.55
N LEU A 188 -15.40 -2.14 -0.36
CA LEU A 188 -13.96 -1.94 -0.56
C LEU A 188 -13.34 -1.22 0.64
N GLN A 189 -14.01 -0.20 1.18
CA GLN A 189 -13.57 0.53 2.36
C GLN A 189 -13.29 -0.43 3.53
N ASP A 190 -14.22 -1.33 3.84
CA ASP A 190 -14.10 -2.30 4.93
C ASP A 190 -12.87 -3.21 4.73
N ARG A 191 -12.68 -3.75 3.52
CA ARG A 191 -11.53 -4.59 3.20
C ARG A 191 -10.20 -3.83 3.21
N MET A 192 -10.21 -2.58 2.79
CA MET A 192 -9.00 -1.75 2.89
C MET A 192 -8.64 -1.42 4.33
N ARG A 193 -9.61 -1.17 5.20
CA ARG A 193 -9.34 -1.00 6.64
C ARG A 193 -8.74 -2.25 7.28
N GLU A 194 -9.16 -3.43 6.85
CA GLU A 194 -8.58 -4.69 7.29
C GLU A 194 -7.14 -4.88 6.79
N MET A 195 -6.90 -4.65 5.50
CA MET A 195 -5.64 -4.95 4.82
C MET A 195 -4.57 -3.88 5.02
N PHE A 196 -4.94 -2.59 5.08
CA PHE A 196 -4.00 -1.48 5.03
C PHE A 196 -3.73 -0.83 6.40
N ALA A 197 -2.44 -0.59 6.70
CA ALA A 197 -2.06 0.45 7.64
C ALA A 197 -2.11 1.80 6.92
N MET A 198 -2.48 2.88 7.62
CA MET A 198 -2.54 4.21 7.04
C MET A 198 -1.48 5.12 7.66
N ILE A 199 -0.73 5.79 6.80
CA ILE A 199 0.18 6.88 7.18
C ILE A 199 -0.36 8.17 6.57
N THR A 200 -0.75 9.11 7.43
CA THR A 200 -1.25 10.42 6.98
C THR A 200 -0.09 11.41 6.91
N TYR A 201 0.04 12.06 5.76
CA TYR A 201 0.98 13.12 5.47
C TYR A 201 0.27 14.45 5.71
N LYS A 202 0.60 15.13 6.81
CA LYS A 202 -0.08 16.36 7.26
C LYS A 202 0.66 17.64 6.91
N GLU A 203 1.89 17.54 6.41
CA GLU A 203 2.74 18.68 6.12
C GLU A 203 2.21 19.49 4.93
N GLN A 204 2.58 20.77 4.91
CA GLN A 204 2.32 21.65 3.76
C GLN A 204 3.04 21.13 2.51
N SER A 205 2.53 21.53 1.35
CA SER A 205 3.13 21.19 0.06
C SER A 205 4.58 21.68 -0.02
N TYR A 206 5.49 20.79 -0.41
CA TYR A 206 6.87 21.16 -0.79
C TYR A 206 6.95 21.77 -2.20
N ARG A 207 5.84 21.80 -2.95
CA ARG A 207 5.75 22.50 -4.23
C ARG A 207 5.49 23.97 -3.94
N ARG A 208 6.47 24.82 -4.20
CA ARG A 208 6.32 26.27 -4.23
C ARG A 208 5.98 26.73 -5.64
#